data_bb1eb6feea4c153aaea61ba809ee9e3a
#
_entry.id   bb1eb6feea4c153aaea61ba809ee9e3a
#
_cell.length_a   1.000
_cell.length_b   1.000
_cell.length_c   1.000
_cell.angle_alpha   90.00
_cell.angle_beta   90.00
_cell.angle_gamma   90.00
#
_symmetry.space_group_name_H-M   'P 1'
#
loop_
_entity.id
_entity.type
_entity.pdbx_description
1 polymer ?
#
loop_
_entity_poly.entity_id
_entity_poly.type
_entity_poly.pdbx_seq_one_letter_code
_entity_poly.pdbx_strand_id
1 'polypeptide(L)'
;MTLAQKMDAGTAVIEMLRQEGVSHMFGIVGSSFLDILDPLYDRDDIRFIGVRHEQGAALMADGYSRISGAPSVCLVTNGPGVLNLTYGIGSAYVSHSPVVVLAPSASRSHQNRDSTQEFDQVALFKPITKAAFAINKIEVLPEALRHAFRVATSGKMGPVMIDIPRDLLPGAELELDLMTPDSYRPGQTRSRGDQSLIDKAASVLSAAQRPVILAGGGVQWSGAADEVCRMAELTGAAIVTSYGRADAVPSDHPNYLGHLGRLGSAEGIEAVRQADTILAVGTRLSQSTTFYDNRFIPEGANIVQIEIDPEEIGRNYPVTVGIEGDAKAVMDGLLEKVREREPRPNQNWVSEISDWASRRSTRLQDEGNLAGSPIKPQRAYAEI
;
A
#
# COMPACT_ATOMS: atom_id res chain seq x y z
N MET A 1 24.27 -18.92 -14.18
CA MET A 1 24.34 -17.90 -15.23
C MET A 1 23.26 -18.23 -16.22
N THR A 2 22.18 -17.50 -16.27
CA THR A 2 21.16 -17.61 -17.33
C THR A 2 21.83 -17.07 -18.60
N LEU A 3 21.73 -17.80 -19.72
CA LEU A 3 22.26 -17.31 -20.99
C LEU A 3 21.43 -16.10 -21.40
N ALA A 4 22.10 -14.98 -21.71
CA ALA A 4 21.44 -13.82 -22.26
C ALA A 4 20.68 -14.20 -23.54
N GLN A 5 19.43 -13.76 -23.65
CA GLN A 5 18.57 -14.05 -24.79
C GLN A 5 18.39 -12.77 -25.63
N LYS A 6 18.59 -12.91 -26.93
CA LYS A 6 18.33 -11.81 -27.86
C LYS A 6 16.86 -11.83 -28.28
N MET A 7 16.17 -10.74 -28.11
CA MET A 7 14.76 -10.58 -28.47
C MET A 7 14.43 -9.12 -28.85
N ASP A 8 13.32 -8.92 -29.52
CA ASP A 8 12.85 -7.55 -29.78
C ASP A 8 12.48 -6.83 -28.47
N ALA A 9 12.53 -5.49 -28.49
CA ALA A 9 12.37 -4.66 -27.30
C ALA A 9 10.98 -4.78 -26.67
N GLY A 10 9.92 -4.97 -27.45
CA GLY A 10 8.57 -5.17 -26.96
C GLY A 10 8.45 -6.50 -26.19
N THR A 11 8.91 -7.59 -26.77
CA THR A 11 8.99 -8.89 -26.12
C THR A 11 9.83 -8.81 -24.84
N ALA A 12 10.96 -8.09 -24.86
CA ALA A 12 11.79 -7.89 -23.67
C ALA A 12 11.03 -7.21 -22.53
N VAL A 13 10.23 -6.18 -22.82
CA VAL A 13 9.36 -5.54 -21.82
C VAL A 13 8.40 -6.55 -21.21
N ILE A 14 7.68 -7.32 -22.04
CA ILE A 14 6.68 -8.29 -21.57
C ILE A 14 7.32 -9.39 -20.73
N GLU A 15 8.48 -9.93 -21.15
CA GLU A 15 9.21 -10.94 -20.37
C GLU A 15 9.65 -10.40 -19.00
N MET A 16 10.11 -9.16 -18.94
CA MET A 16 10.48 -8.54 -17.69
C MET A 16 9.26 -8.30 -16.77
N LEU A 17 8.14 -7.84 -17.32
CA LEU A 17 6.89 -7.68 -16.56
C LEU A 17 6.41 -9.02 -16.00
N ARG A 18 6.50 -10.08 -16.78
CA ARG A 18 6.19 -11.45 -16.34
C ARG A 18 7.06 -11.89 -15.15
N GLN A 19 8.36 -11.63 -15.23
CA GLN A 19 9.29 -11.95 -14.14
C GLN A 19 8.99 -11.16 -12.87
N GLU A 20 8.54 -9.91 -13.02
CA GLU A 20 8.10 -9.08 -11.88
C GLU A 20 6.76 -9.54 -11.27
N GLY A 21 6.14 -10.59 -11.82
CA GLY A 21 4.88 -11.14 -11.33
C GLY A 21 3.66 -10.36 -11.81
N VAL A 22 3.82 -9.52 -12.83
CA VAL A 22 2.70 -8.78 -13.44
C VAL A 22 1.82 -9.75 -14.22
N SER A 23 0.57 -9.88 -13.82
CA SER A 23 -0.46 -10.66 -14.52
C SER A 23 -1.51 -9.80 -15.21
N HIS A 24 -1.58 -8.51 -14.86
CA HIS A 24 -2.56 -7.58 -15.41
C HIS A 24 -1.92 -6.23 -15.71
N MET A 25 -2.21 -5.71 -16.90
CA MET A 25 -1.88 -4.35 -17.33
C MET A 25 -3.18 -3.61 -17.61
N PHE A 26 -3.24 -2.34 -17.24
CA PHE A 26 -4.44 -1.50 -17.39
C PHE A 26 -4.17 -0.32 -18.32
N GLY A 27 -5.04 -0.08 -19.30
CA GLY A 27 -4.80 1.04 -20.22
C GLY A 27 -5.81 1.19 -21.33
N ILE A 28 -5.46 2.03 -22.30
CA ILE A 28 -6.16 2.17 -23.57
C ILE A 28 -5.14 1.99 -24.68
N VAL A 29 -5.45 1.13 -25.66
CA VAL A 29 -4.60 0.90 -26.81
C VAL A 29 -4.27 2.21 -27.53
N GLY A 30 -2.99 2.42 -27.82
CA GLY A 30 -2.50 3.59 -28.53
C GLY A 30 -1.32 3.27 -29.44
N SER A 31 -1.17 4.04 -30.51
CA SER A 31 -0.15 3.82 -31.53
C SER A 31 1.29 4.02 -31.05
N SER A 32 1.48 4.63 -29.88
CA SER A 32 2.81 4.96 -29.36
C SER A 32 3.54 3.77 -28.73
N PHE A 33 2.88 2.61 -28.54
CA PHE A 33 3.41 1.45 -27.84
C PHE A 33 2.88 0.11 -28.39
N LEU A 34 2.54 0.05 -29.66
CA LEU A 34 2.08 -1.18 -30.31
C LEU A 34 3.13 -2.29 -30.19
N ASP A 35 4.41 -1.93 -30.25
CA ASP A 35 5.51 -2.88 -30.06
C ASP A 35 5.46 -3.63 -28.72
N ILE A 36 4.91 -3.00 -27.65
CA ILE A 36 4.73 -3.66 -26.34
C ILE A 36 3.44 -4.51 -26.35
N LEU A 37 2.40 -4.12 -27.09
CA LEU A 37 1.14 -4.87 -27.12
C LEU A 37 1.18 -6.09 -28.04
N ASP A 38 1.92 -6.01 -29.14
CA ASP A 38 2.01 -7.08 -30.12
C ASP A 38 2.42 -8.43 -29.51
N PRO A 39 3.47 -8.52 -28.66
CA PRO A 39 3.84 -9.74 -27.97
C PRO A 39 2.78 -10.32 -27.02
N LEU A 40 1.74 -9.56 -26.65
CA LEU A 40 0.67 -10.06 -25.78
C LEU A 40 -0.41 -10.83 -26.54
N TYR A 41 -0.43 -10.74 -27.90
CA TYR A 41 -1.48 -11.34 -28.70
C TYR A 41 -1.56 -12.87 -28.56
N ASP A 42 -0.43 -13.54 -28.50
CA ASP A 42 -0.32 -15.00 -28.39
C ASP A 42 -0.01 -15.47 -26.96
N ARG A 43 -0.37 -14.66 -25.92
CA ARG A 43 -0.04 -14.94 -24.50
C ARG A 43 -1.27 -14.89 -23.61
N ASP A 44 -1.30 -15.80 -22.63
CA ASP A 44 -2.35 -15.89 -21.61
C ASP A 44 -1.86 -15.54 -20.20
N ASP A 45 -0.56 -15.31 -20.01
CA ASP A 45 0.05 -15.07 -18.69
C ASP A 45 -0.02 -13.61 -18.23
N ILE A 46 -0.17 -12.66 -19.17
CA ILE A 46 -0.42 -11.24 -18.88
C ILE A 46 -1.67 -10.77 -19.64
N ARG A 47 -2.65 -10.25 -18.91
CA ARG A 47 -3.88 -9.69 -19.49
C ARG A 47 -3.79 -8.19 -19.61
N PHE A 48 -4.05 -7.65 -20.81
CA PHE A 48 -4.29 -6.23 -20.99
C PHE A 48 -5.79 -5.93 -20.80
N ILE A 49 -6.10 -5.12 -19.78
CA ILE A 49 -7.46 -4.68 -19.45
C ILE A 49 -7.71 -3.32 -20.07
N GLY A 50 -8.43 -3.32 -21.17
CA GLY A 50 -8.84 -2.10 -21.86
C GLY A 50 -9.93 -1.35 -21.08
N VAL A 51 -9.71 -0.05 -20.87
CA VAL A 51 -10.64 0.83 -20.14
C VAL A 51 -11.28 1.85 -21.10
N ARG A 52 -12.25 2.61 -20.59
CA ARG A 52 -12.91 3.70 -21.35
C ARG A 52 -12.29 5.07 -21.14
N HIS A 53 -11.51 5.22 -20.08
CA HIS A 53 -10.79 6.44 -19.71
C HIS A 53 -9.57 6.06 -18.88
N GLU A 54 -8.43 6.66 -19.13
CA GLU A 54 -7.15 6.26 -18.49
C GLU A 54 -7.15 6.47 -16.97
N GLN A 55 -7.91 7.42 -16.46
CA GLN A 55 -8.16 7.55 -15.01
C GLN A 55 -8.68 6.23 -14.42
N GLY A 56 -9.58 5.56 -15.16
CA GLY A 56 -10.09 4.24 -14.76
C GLY A 56 -8.99 3.19 -14.74
N ALA A 57 -8.05 3.22 -15.69
CA ALA A 57 -6.89 2.32 -15.69
C ALA A 57 -6.04 2.48 -14.41
N ALA A 58 -5.70 3.71 -14.06
CA ALA A 58 -4.90 3.99 -12.87
C ALA A 58 -5.63 3.61 -11.56
N LEU A 59 -6.95 3.85 -11.47
CA LEU A 59 -7.76 3.43 -10.31
C LEU A 59 -7.91 1.92 -10.23
N MET A 60 -8.04 1.21 -11.35
CA MET A 60 -8.05 -0.26 -11.39
C MET A 60 -6.69 -0.82 -10.97
N ALA A 61 -5.59 -0.24 -11.44
CA ALA A 61 -4.24 -0.61 -11.03
C ALA A 61 -4.01 -0.41 -9.52
N ASP A 62 -4.45 0.73 -8.96
CA ASP A 62 -4.42 1.02 -7.52
C ASP A 62 -5.21 -0.04 -6.74
N GLY A 63 -6.48 -0.28 -7.13
CA GLY A 63 -7.33 -1.28 -6.49
C GLY A 63 -6.77 -2.70 -6.57
N TYR A 64 -6.26 -3.08 -7.73
CA TYR A 64 -5.61 -4.38 -7.93
C TYR A 64 -4.42 -4.57 -6.99
N SER A 65 -3.51 -3.59 -6.94
CA SER A 65 -2.34 -3.66 -6.05
C SER A 65 -2.72 -3.76 -4.57
N ARG A 66 -3.75 -3.02 -4.13
CA ARG A 66 -4.23 -3.08 -2.73
C ARG A 66 -4.76 -4.45 -2.34
N ILE A 67 -5.46 -5.14 -3.24
CA ILE A 67 -6.06 -6.44 -2.93
C ILE A 67 -5.09 -7.59 -3.12
N SER A 68 -4.29 -7.54 -4.20
CA SER A 68 -3.35 -8.62 -4.52
C SER A 68 -2.04 -8.55 -3.72
N GLY A 69 -1.66 -7.37 -3.21
CA GLY A 69 -0.34 -7.11 -2.63
C GLY A 69 0.79 -7.07 -3.68
N ALA A 70 0.46 -7.21 -4.97
CA ALA A 70 1.42 -7.27 -6.07
C ALA A 70 1.51 -5.92 -6.81
N PRO A 71 2.65 -5.64 -7.48
CA PRO A 71 2.74 -4.48 -8.35
C PRO A 71 1.82 -4.60 -9.57
N SER A 72 1.31 -3.49 -10.06
CA SER A 72 0.47 -3.40 -11.25
C SER A 72 1.08 -2.43 -12.26
N VAL A 73 0.62 -2.52 -13.53
CA VAL A 73 1.17 -1.72 -14.62
C VAL A 73 0.07 -0.94 -15.32
N CYS A 74 0.32 0.35 -15.56
CA CYS A 74 -0.48 1.16 -16.49
C CYS A 74 0.31 1.39 -17.79
N LEU A 75 -0.37 1.21 -18.93
CA LEU A 75 0.18 1.47 -20.25
C LEU A 75 -0.84 2.26 -21.08
N VAL A 76 -0.50 3.48 -21.47
CA VAL A 76 -1.39 4.41 -22.16
C VAL A 76 -0.63 5.22 -23.21
N THR A 77 -1.34 5.83 -24.15
CA THR A 77 -0.72 6.68 -25.18
C THR A 77 -0.10 7.95 -24.57
N ASN A 78 0.89 8.50 -25.26
CA ASN A 78 1.55 9.75 -24.88
C ASN A 78 0.57 10.94 -24.79
N GLY A 79 0.98 11.97 -24.07
CA GLY A 79 0.22 13.21 -23.95
C GLY A 79 -1.08 13.03 -23.17
N PRO A 80 -2.26 13.18 -23.81
CA PRO A 80 -3.54 13.16 -23.10
C PRO A 80 -3.80 11.85 -22.33
N GLY A 81 -3.33 10.69 -22.83
CA GLY A 81 -3.48 9.43 -22.11
C GLY A 81 -2.70 9.43 -20.81
N VAL A 82 -1.46 9.88 -20.84
CA VAL A 82 -0.61 10.01 -19.64
C VAL A 82 -1.18 11.06 -18.68
N LEU A 83 -1.65 12.20 -19.20
CA LEU A 83 -2.28 13.24 -18.38
C LEU A 83 -3.51 12.72 -17.62
N ASN A 84 -4.35 11.92 -18.28
CA ASN A 84 -5.54 11.34 -17.67
C ASN A 84 -5.26 10.33 -16.55
N LEU A 85 -4.06 9.74 -16.46
CA LEU A 85 -3.67 8.85 -15.35
C LEU A 85 -3.47 9.59 -14.02
N THR A 86 -3.18 10.89 -14.03
CA THR A 86 -2.68 11.64 -12.88
C THR A 86 -3.54 11.52 -11.64
N TYR A 87 -4.87 11.54 -11.76
CA TYR A 87 -5.78 11.39 -10.63
C TYR A 87 -5.61 10.03 -9.94
N GLY A 88 -5.64 8.93 -10.69
CA GLY A 88 -5.52 7.59 -10.15
C GLY A 88 -4.10 7.30 -9.61
N ILE A 89 -3.06 7.83 -10.27
CA ILE A 89 -1.68 7.71 -9.77
C ILE A 89 -1.50 8.53 -8.49
N GLY A 90 -2.11 9.71 -8.37
CA GLY A 90 -2.16 10.46 -7.12
C GLY A 90 -2.86 9.68 -5.99
N SER A 91 -3.95 8.95 -6.30
CA SER A 91 -4.60 8.01 -5.37
C SER A 91 -3.64 6.90 -4.94
N ALA A 92 -2.98 6.26 -5.90
CA ALA A 92 -1.99 5.21 -5.63
C ALA A 92 -0.82 5.71 -4.76
N TYR A 93 -0.37 6.95 -4.98
CA TYR A 93 0.71 7.57 -4.20
C TYR A 93 0.34 7.73 -2.73
N VAL A 94 -0.82 8.31 -2.42
CA VAL A 94 -1.26 8.50 -1.03
C VAL A 94 -1.66 7.20 -0.34
N SER A 95 -1.98 6.17 -1.13
CA SER A 95 -2.34 4.82 -0.65
C SER A 95 -1.17 3.86 -0.57
N HIS A 96 -0.01 4.29 -1.05
CA HIS A 96 1.23 3.51 -1.12
C HIS A 96 1.12 2.25 -2.01
N SER A 97 0.32 2.32 -3.08
CA SER A 97 0.16 1.22 -4.03
C SER A 97 1.30 1.19 -5.05
N PRO A 98 1.98 0.06 -5.24
CA PRO A 98 3.10 -0.07 -6.17
C PRO A 98 2.60 -0.19 -7.61
N VAL A 99 2.36 0.95 -8.27
CA VAL A 99 1.92 1.02 -9.66
C VAL A 99 3.09 1.49 -10.52
N VAL A 100 3.43 0.76 -11.59
CA VAL A 100 4.43 1.18 -12.57
C VAL A 100 3.72 1.71 -13.81
N VAL A 101 3.98 2.96 -14.17
CA VAL A 101 3.45 3.61 -15.37
C VAL A 101 4.48 3.55 -16.48
N LEU A 102 4.15 2.88 -17.58
CA LEU A 102 4.91 2.92 -18.82
C LEU A 102 4.29 4.02 -19.70
N ALA A 103 4.96 5.16 -19.78
CA ALA A 103 4.47 6.35 -20.44
C ALA A 103 5.26 6.58 -21.74
N PRO A 104 4.70 6.32 -22.92
CA PRO A 104 5.34 6.73 -24.15
C PRO A 104 5.47 8.26 -24.23
N SER A 105 6.48 8.74 -24.94
CA SER A 105 6.64 10.17 -25.24
C SER A 105 6.98 10.42 -26.70
N ALA A 106 7.10 11.69 -27.08
CA ALA A 106 7.50 12.09 -28.43
C ALA A 106 8.85 11.49 -28.83
N SER A 107 9.03 11.15 -30.10
CA SER A 107 10.32 10.71 -30.62
C SER A 107 11.42 11.69 -30.28
N ARG A 108 12.59 11.20 -29.87
CA ARG A 108 13.75 12.03 -29.43
C ARG A 108 14.15 13.13 -30.43
N SER A 109 14.05 12.83 -31.73
CA SER A 109 14.32 13.80 -32.81
C SER A 109 13.25 14.92 -32.94
N HIS A 110 12.09 14.73 -32.32
CA HIS A 110 10.97 15.67 -32.36
C HIS A 110 10.73 16.39 -31.04
N GLN A 111 11.43 16.00 -29.96
CA GLN A 111 11.32 16.66 -28.66
C GLN A 111 11.70 18.15 -28.72
N ASN A 112 10.97 18.98 -27.97
CA ASN A 112 11.10 20.43 -27.93
C ASN A 112 10.87 21.12 -29.30
N ARG A 113 10.05 20.50 -30.16
CA ARG A 113 9.72 21.02 -31.48
C ARG A 113 8.21 21.12 -31.73
N ASP A 114 7.43 21.24 -30.66
CA ASP A 114 5.97 21.29 -30.73
C ASP A 114 5.36 20.02 -31.37
N SER A 115 5.89 18.87 -30.94
CA SER A 115 5.45 17.57 -31.46
C SER A 115 4.04 17.26 -30.94
N THR A 116 3.28 16.51 -31.73
CA THR A 116 1.91 16.13 -31.38
C THR A 116 1.86 15.47 -30.01
N GLN A 117 1.02 16.01 -29.11
CA GLN A 117 0.80 15.51 -27.77
C GLN A 117 2.05 15.57 -26.86
N GLU A 118 3.00 16.42 -27.16
CA GLU A 118 4.20 16.59 -26.36
C GLU A 118 3.94 17.50 -25.14
N PHE A 119 4.41 17.07 -23.98
CA PHE A 119 4.59 17.90 -22.79
C PHE A 119 5.56 17.20 -21.82
N ASP A 120 6.01 17.91 -20.81
CA ASP A 120 6.92 17.34 -19.78
C ASP A 120 6.18 16.42 -18.83
N GLN A 121 6.08 15.13 -19.23
CA GLN A 121 5.42 14.08 -18.45
C GLN A 121 6.17 13.79 -17.16
N VAL A 122 7.50 13.86 -17.17
CA VAL A 122 8.34 13.61 -16.00
C VAL A 122 8.07 14.65 -14.92
N ALA A 123 8.06 15.93 -15.27
CA ALA A 123 7.76 17.01 -14.32
C ALA A 123 6.35 16.87 -13.74
N LEU A 124 5.37 16.47 -14.56
CA LEU A 124 3.99 16.27 -14.10
C LEU A 124 3.87 15.16 -13.06
N PHE A 125 4.61 14.05 -13.22
CA PHE A 125 4.50 12.88 -12.33
C PHE A 125 5.40 12.96 -11.09
N LYS A 126 6.44 13.79 -11.07
CA LYS A 126 7.33 13.93 -9.90
C LYS A 126 6.61 14.10 -8.56
N PRO A 127 5.58 14.96 -8.41
CA PRO A 127 4.94 15.19 -7.11
C PRO A 127 3.98 14.07 -6.69
N ILE A 128 3.61 13.16 -7.59
CA ILE A 128 2.62 12.10 -7.33
C ILE A 128 3.18 10.69 -7.53
N THR A 129 4.51 10.55 -7.58
CA THR A 129 5.21 9.26 -7.69
C THR A 129 6.43 9.23 -6.79
N LYS A 130 6.93 8.03 -6.48
CA LYS A 130 8.22 7.87 -5.80
C LYS A 130 9.40 8.24 -6.69
N ALA A 131 9.26 7.97 -7.99
CA ALA A 131 10.22 8.35 -9.02
C ALA A 131 9.50 8.55 -10.35
N ALA A 132 9.92 9.56 -11.10
CA ALA A 132 9.54 9.78 -12.49
C ALA A 132 10.78 10.14 -13.27
N PHE A 133 11.09 9.37 -14.31
CA PHE A 133 12.30 9.56 -15.12
C PHE A 133 12.10 9.11 -16.56
N ALA A 134 12.90 9.67 -17.47
CA ALA A 134 12.92 9.30 -18.88
C ALA A 134 14.15 8.45 -19.21
N ILE A 135 13.99 7.52 -20.16
CA ILE A 135 15.14 6.86 -20.78
C ILE A 135 15.44 7.51 -22.14
N ASN A 136 16.69 7.43 -22.56
CA ASN A 136 17.12 8.04 -23.85
C ASN A 136 17.83 7.04 -24.77
N LYS A 137 18.01 5.81 -24.33
CA LYS A 137 18.63 4.71 -25.07
C LYS A 137 17.89 3.41 -24.72
N ILE A 138 17.74 2.56 -25.74
CA ILE A 138 17.04 1.30 -25.57
C ILE A 138 17.79 0.33 -24.63
N GLU A 139 19.10 0.36 -24.66
CA GLU A 139 19.96 -0.55 -23.89
C GLU A 139 19.79 -0.37 -22.37
N VAL A 140 19.30 0.79 -21.91
CA VAL A 140 19.06 1.03 -20.48
C VAL A 140 17.65 0.62 -20.05
N LEU A 141 16.76 0.23 -20.97
CA LEU A 141 15.38 -0.14 -20.68
C LEU A 141 15.27 -1.28 -19.65
N PRO A 142 16.06 -2.37 -19.74
CA PRO A 142 16.01 -3.44 -18.74
C PRO A 142 16.32 -2.97 -17.33
N GLU A 143 17.36 -2.14 -17.16
CA GLU A 143 17.72 -1.61 -15.84
C GLU A 143 16.68 -0.58 -15.35
N ALA A 144 16.12 0.23 -16.25
CA ALA A 144 15.07 1.18 -15.93
C ALA A 144 13.81 0.47 -15.38
N LEU A 145 13.40 -0.65 -15.99
CA LEU A 145 12.28 -1.46 -15.51
C LEU A 145 12.59 -2.08 -14.15
N ARG A 146 13.74 -2.75 -13.99
CA ARG A 146 14.17 -3.29 -12.69
C ARG A 146 14.22 -2.20 -11.60
N HIS A 147 14.74 -1.03 -11.94
CA HIS A 147 14.77 0.11 -11.03
C HIS A 147 13.36 0.55 -10.64
N ALA A 148 12.45 0.68 -11.60
CA ALA A 148 11.08 1.10 -11.34
C ALA A 148 10.36 0.14 -10.39
N PHE A 149 10.42 -1.16 -10.62
CA PHE A 149 9.81 -2.15 -9.75
C PHE A 149 10.46 -2.18 -8.37
N ARG A 150 11.80 -2.11 -8.29
CA ARG A 150 12.53 -2.02 -7.02
C ARG A 150 12.09 -0.81 -6.21
N VAL A 151 12.01 0.37 -6.81
CA VAL A 151 11.57 1.60 -6.13
C VAL A 151 10.09 1.51 -5.73
N ALA A 152 9.22 1.02 -6.63
CA ALA A 152 7.79 0.92 -6.36
C ALA A 152 7.48 0.02 -5.17
N THR A 153 8.24 -1.08 -4.99
CA THR A 153 7.96 -2.12 -4.00
C THR A 153 8.83 -2.07 -2.75
N SER A 154 9.75 -1.12 -2.61
CA SER A 154 10.65 -1.01 -1.45
C SER A 154 10.22 0.04 -0.44
N GLY A 155 10.48 -0.20 0.84
CA GLY A 155 10.17 0.72 1.95
C GLY A 155 8.70 1.11 1.95
N LYS A 156 8.40 2.41 2.06
CA LYS A 156 7.07 2.96 1.84
C LYS A 156 6.73 2.86 0.35
N MET A 157 5.96 1.85 -0.04
CA MET A 157 5.65 1.56 -1.44
C MET A 157 4.93 2.72 -2.12
N GLY A 158 4.89 2.71 -3.45
CA GLY A 158 4.16 3.74 -4.20
C GLY A 158 4.46 3.71 -5.70
N PRO A 159 3.76 4.52 -6.49
CA PRO A 159 3.87 4.49 -7.94
C PRO A 159 5.20 5.04 -8.45
N VAL A 160 5.60 4.54 -9.62
CA VAL A 160 6.78 4.99 -10.39
C VAL A 160 6.38 5.17 -11.85
N MET A 161 6.92 6.17 -12.53
CA MET A 161 6.68 6.42 -13.95
C MET A 161 7.99 6.38 -14.73
N ILE A 162 7.98 5.65 -15.86
CA ILE A 162 9.05 5.63 -16.85
C ILE A 162 8.54 6.29 -18.13
N ASP A 163 9.20 7.35 -18.56
CA ASP A 163 8.96 7.97 -19.87
C ASP A 163 9.85 7.26 -20.91
N ILE A 164 9.20 6.70 -21.93
CA ILE A 164 9.82 5.91 -22.99
C ILE A 164 9.57 6.59 -24.34
N PRO A 165 10.56 7.31 -24.92
CA PRO A 165 10.41 7.87 -26.25
C PRO A 165 10.01 6.79 -27.27
N ARG A 166 8.93 7.04 -28.02
CA ARG A 166 8.31 6.05 -28.90
C ARG A 166 9.21 5.52 -30.02
N ASP A 167 10.29 6.23 -30.36
CA ASP A 167 11.27 5.81 -31.37
C ASP A 167 12.34 4.85 -30.83
N LEU A 168 12.29 4.48 -29.55
CA LEU A 168 13.23 3.54 -28.95
C LEU A 168 12.86 2.06 -29.21
N LEU A 169 11.57 1.75 -29.31
CA LEU A 169 11.08 0.38 -29.39
C LEU A 169 11.11 -0.22 -30.81
N PRO A 170 10.62 0.48 -31.86
CA PRO A 170 10.47 -0.10 -33.19
C PRO A 170 11.77 -0.64 -33.79
N GLY A 171 11.79 -1.95 -34.08
CA GLY A 171 12.94 -2.62 -34.71
C GLY A 171 14.16 -2.73 -33.80
N ALA A 172 14.07 -2.37 -32.55
CA ALA A 172 15.17 -2.53 -31.59
C ALA A 172 15.22 -3.95 -31.05
N GLU A 173 16.45 -4.47 -30.89
CA GLU A 173 16.71 -5.76 -30.25
C GLU A 173 17.50 -5.54 -28.96
N LEU A 174 17.19 -6.32 -27.94
CA LEU A 174 17.89 -6.32 -26.66
C LEU A 174 18.48 -7.72 -26.39
N GLU A 175 19.66 -7.73 -25.83
CA GLU A 175 20.23 -8.92 -25.22
C GLU A 175 19.88 -8.89 -23.74
N LEU A 176 18.90 -9.71 -23.33
CA LEU A 176 18.28 -9.66 -22.02
C LEU A 176 18.83 -10.76 -21.11
N ASP A 177 19.45 -10.37 -20.01
CA ASP A 177 19.70 -11.26 -18.88
C ASP A 177 18.46 -11.30 -18.00
N LEU A 178 17.77 -12.44 -18.05
CA LEU A 178 16.53 -12.66 -17.29
C LEU A 178 16.87 -12.95 -15.81
N MET A 179 17.25 -11.91 -15.09
CA MET A 179 17.46 -11.99 -13.64
C MET A 179 16.14 -12.12 -12.89
N THR A 180 16.07 -13.03 -11.91
CA THR A 180 14.89 -13.12 -11.05
C THR A 180 14.77 -11.90 -10.12
N PRO A 181 13.57 -11.43 -9.79
CA PRO A 181 13.36 -10.29 -8.90
C PRO A 181 14.10 -10.41 -7.56
N ASP A 182 14.18 -11.60 -6.98
CA ASP A 182 14.88 -11.87 -5.73
C ASP A 182 16.38 -11.50 -5.76
N SER A 183 16.98 -11.43 -6.96
CA SER A 183 18.40 -11.07 -7.12
C SER A 183 18.65 -9.55 -7.05
N TYR A 184 17.64 -8.72 -7.23
CA TYR A 184 17.78 -7.25 -7.26
C TYR A 184 16.70 -6.47 -6.49
N ARG A 185 15.72 -7.13 -5.89
CA ARG A 185 14.76 -6.54 -4.97
C ARG A 185 15.01 -7.05 -3.54
N PRO A 186 15.01 -6.17 -2.54
CA PRO A 186 15.20 -6.59 -1.14
C PRO A 186 13.95 -7.25 -0.54
N GLY A 187 13.12 -7.90 -1.35
CA GLY A 187 11.80 -8.40 -0.97
C GLY A 187 11.78 -9.40 0.18
N GLN A 188 12.92 -9.92 0.58
CA GLN A 188 13.05 -10.85 1.71
C GLN A 188 13.74 -10.26 2.93
N THR A 189 14.37 -9.10 2.82
CA THR A 189 15.01 -8.41 3.95
C THR A 189 14.05 -7.41 4.58
N ARG A 190 13.38 -7.83 5.65
CA ARG A 190 12.54 -6.94 6.45
C ARG A 190 13.36 -6.36 7.59
N SER A 191 13.37 -5.03 7.74
CA SER A 191 14.00 -4.37 8.89
C SER A 191 13.23 -4.71 10.16
N ARG A 192 13.95 -5.24 11.16
CA ARG A 192 13.38 -5.59 12.47
C ARG A 192 13.37 -4.42 13.46
N GLY A 193 13.93 -3.29 13.09
CA GLY A 193 14.13 -2.17 14.00
C GLY A 193 15.24 -2.43 15.02
N ASP A 194 15.49 -1.44 15.87
CA ASP A 194 16.48 -1.54 16.95
C ASP A 194 15.96 -2.37 18.11
N GLN A 195 16.76 -3.34 18.57
CA GLN A 195 16.39 -4.26 19.65
C GLN A 195 16.12 -3.53 20.97
N SER A 196 16.86 -2.48 21.27
CA SER A 196 16.68 -1.69 22.50
C SER A 196 15.34 -0.96 22.50
N LEU A 197 14.86 -0.51 21.34
CA LEU A 197 13.55 0.11 21.18
C LEU A 197 12.43 -0.93 21.28
N ILE A 198 12.62 -2.14 20.75
CA ILE A 198 11.69 -3.26 20.91
C ILE A 198 11.55 -3.61 22.39
N ASP A 199 12.65 -3.72 23.15
CA ASP A 199 12.64 -4.01 24.59
C ASP A 199 11.92 -2.91 25.38
N LYS A 200 12.13 -1.65 25.03
CA LYS A 200 11.44 -0.50 25.64
C LYS A 200 9.94 -0.53 25.33
N ALA A 201 9.56 -0.79 24.07
CA ALA A 201 8.17 -0.91 23.65
C ALA A 201 7.46 -2.07 24.37
N ALA A 202 8.12 -3.22 24.50
CA ALA A 202 7.60 -4.36 25.24
C ALA A 202 7.35 -4.00 26.72
N SER A 203 8.24 -3.24 27.34
CA SER A 203 8.05 -2.77 28.72
C SER A 203 6.84 -1.86 28.86
N VAL A 204 6.65 -0.92 27.93
CA VAL A 204 5.48 0.00 27.90
C VAL A 204 4.19 -0.79 27.75
N LEU A 205 4.14 -1.72 26.77
CA LEU A 205 2.95 -2.53 26.50
C LEU A 205 2.59 -3.48 27.64
N SER A 206 3.58 -4.10 28.28
CA SER A 206 3.35 -5.02 29.39
C SER A 206 2.86 -4.32 30.67
N ALA A 207 3.10 -3.02 30.80
CA ALA A 207 2.63 -2.21 31.93
C ALA A 207 1.23 -1.60 31.68
N ALA A 208 0.73 -1.63 30.43
CA ALA A 208 -0.52 -1.00 30.04
C ALA A 208 -1.74 -1.63 30.75
N GLN A 209 -2.66 -0.79 31.20
CA GLN A 209 -3.92 -1.22 31.80
C GLN A 209 -5.09 -1.15 30.82
N ARG A 210 -5.01 -0.26 29.83
CA ARG A 210 -6.00 -0.05 28.78
C ARG A 210 -5.32 0.07 27.41
N PRO A 211 -4.65 -1.02 26.95
CA PRO A 211 -3.95 -0.98 25.68
C PRO A 211 -4.92 -0.99 24.50
N VAL A 212 -4.58 -0.22 23.46
CA VAL A 212 -5.26 -0.23 22.17
C VAL A 212 -4.22 -0.39 21.07
N ILE A 213 -4.50 -1.23 20.08
CA ILE A 213 -3.72 -1.35 18.85
C ILE A 213 -4.43 -0.59 17.73
N LEU A 214 -3.77 0.40 17.15
CA LEU A 214 -4.24 1.11 15.96
C LEU A 214 -3.51 0.58 14.73
N ALA A 215 -4.18 -0.29 13.98
CA ALA A 215 -3.64 -0.94 12.79
C ALA A 215 -3.88 -0.07 11.53
N GLY A 216 -2.82 0.21 10.79
CA GLY A 216 -2.86 1.00 9.56
C GLY A 216 -2.52 0.22 8.31
N GLY A 217 -2.29 0.94 7.20
CA GLY A 217 -1.95 0.34 5.90
C GLY A 217 -0.66 -0.47 5.90
N GLY A 218 0.29 -0.14 6.76
CA GLY A 218 1.54 -0.91 6.91
C GLY A 218 1.31 -2.34 7.40
N VAL A 219 0.26 -2.59 8.19
CA VAL A 219 -0.14 -3.94 8.60
C VAL A 219 -0.53 -4.77 7.38
N GLN A 220 -1.37 -4.21 6.50
CA GLN A 220 -1.81 -4.87 5.26
C GLN A 220 -0.62 -5.14 4.31
N TRP A 221 0.18 -4.10 4.02
CA TRP A 221 1.31 -4.23 3.09
C TRP A 221 2.41 -5.17 3.59
N SER A 222 2.60 -5.27 4.89
CA SER A 222 3.56 -6.18 5.51
C SER A 222 3.00 -7.59 5.73
N GLY A 223 1.66 -7.78 5.68
CA GLY A 223 0.99 -9.02 6.03
C GLY A 223 1.10 -9.34 7.52
N ALA A 224 0.95 -8.32 8.39
CA ALA A 224 1.13 -8.41 9.85
C ALA A 224 -0.18 -8.58 10.63
N ALA A 225 -1.28 -8.95 9.97
CA ALA A 225 -2.58 -9.06 10.61
C ALA A 225 -2.59 -10.09 11.76
N ASP A 226 -1.97 -11.26 11.56
CA ASP A 226 -1.89 -12.31 12.57
C ASP A 226 -1.07 -11.86 13.79
N GLU A 227 0.00 -11.11 13.57
CA GLU A 227 0.85 -10.58 14.65
C GLU A 227 0.09 -9.53 15.48
N VAL A 228 -0.72 -8.70 14.84
CA VAL A 228 -1.60 -7.73 15.52
C VAL A 228 -2.65 -8.45 16.35
N CYS A 229 -3.31 -9.47 15.81
CA CYS A 229 -4.31 -10.27 16.52
C CYS A 229 -3.70 -10.97 17.74
N ARG A 230 -2.55 -11.65 17.57
CA ARG A 230 -1.82 -12.30 18.67
C ARG A 230 -1.37 -11.32 19.74
N MET A 231 -0.96 -10.12 19.38
CA MET A 231 -0.60 -9.09 20.36
C MET A 231 -1.82 -8.64 21.16
N ALA A 232 -2.96 -8.48 20.52
CA ALA A 232 -4.21 -8.12 21.19
C ALA A 232 -4.67 -9.19 22.18
N GLU A 233 -4.59 -10.46 21.79
CA GLU A 233 -4.89 -11.60 22.68
C GLU A 233 -3.95 -11.65 23.89
N LEU A 234 -2.64 -11.44 23.65
CA LEU A 234 -1.61 -11.52 24.68
C LEU A 234 -1.72 -10.38 25.71
N THR A 235 -2.07 -9.17 25.27
CA THR A 235 -2.10 -7.97 26.12
C THR A 235 -3.50 -7.57 26.57
N GLY A 236 -4.56 -8.20 26.04
CA GLY A 236 -5.94 -7.79 26.23
C GLY A 236 -6.25 -6.44 25.55
N ALA A 237 -5.56 -6.09 24.48
CA ALA A 237 -5.76 -4.83 23.77
C ALA A 237 -7.00 -4.85 22.89
N ALA A 238 -7.70 -3.71 22.81
CA ALA A 238 -8.65 -3.47 21.72
C ALA A 238 -7.91 -3.29 20.40
N ILE A 239 -8.51 -3.71 19.30
CA ILE A 239 -8.02 -3.45 17.94
C ILE A 239 -8.93 -2.44 17.27
N VAL A 240 -8.34 -1.38 16.73
CA VAL A 240 -9.01 -0.36 15.91
C VAL A 240 -8.18 -0.18 14.64
N THR A 241 -8.82 0.11 13.51
CA THR A 241 -8.07 0.38 12.28
C THR A 241 -8.08 1.85 11.91
N SER A 242 -7.12 2.28 11.12
CA SER A 242 -7.08 3.61 10.54
C SER A 242 -8.18 3.79 9.49
N TYR A 243 -8.62 5.03 9.27
CA TYR A 243 -9.56 5.36 8.21
C TYR A 243 -9.11 4.81 6.85
N GLY A 244 -10.02 4.13 6.15
CA GLY A 244 -9.75 3.52 4.85
C GLY A 244 -8.89 2.24 4.89
N ARG A 245 -8.71 1.63 6.08
CA ARG A 245 -7.95 0.40 6.30
C ARG A 245 -8.71 -0.59 7.20
N ALA A 246 -10.02 -0.68 7.01
CA ALA A 246 -10.84 -1.64 7.77
C ALA A 246 -10.47 -3.10 7.51
N ASP A 247 -9.77 -3.36 6.43
CA ASP A 247 -9.24 -4.65 5.97
C ASP A 247 -7.85 -5.00 6.50
N ALA A 248 -7.25 -4.16 7.35
CA ALA A 248 -5.92 -4.40 7.91
C ALA A 248 -5.88 -5.61 8.88
N VAL A 249 -7.02 -5.97 9.47
CA VAL A 249 -7.19 -7.13 10.36
C VAL A 249 -8.55 -7.79 10.09
N PRO A 250 -8.74 -9.08 10.46
CA PRO A 250 -10.04 -9.75 10.35
C PRO A 250 -11.12 -9.01 11.14
N SER A 251 -12.26 -8.74 10.50
CA SER A 251 -13.36 -7.95 11.08
C SER A 251 -14.18 -8.70 12.11
N ASP A 252 -14.05 -10.02 12.20
CA ASP A 252 -14.68 -10.95 13.14
C ASP A 252 -13.81 -11.25 14.38
N HIS A 253 -12.60 -10.66 14.46
CA HIS A 253 -11.76 -10.83 15.65
C HIS A 253 -12.45 -10.26 16.89
N PRO A 254 -12.49 -10.98 18.03
CA PRO A 254 -13.25 -10.57 19.23
C PRO A 254 -12.84 -9.23 19.83
N ASN A 255 -11.58 -8.81 19.62
CA ASN A 255 -11.10 -7.52 20.12
C ASN A 255 -11.25 -6.38 19.10
N TYR A 256 -11.81 -6.65 17.89
CA TYR A 256 -11.93 -5.63 16.84
C TYR A 256 -13.16 -4.75 17.05
N LEU A 257 -12.93 -3.45 17.23
CA LEU A 257 -13.96 -2.46 17.53
C LEU A 257 -14.28 -1.52 16.35
N GLY A 258 -13.78 -1.82 15.15
CA GLY A 258 -14.02 -1.01 13.96
C GLY A 258 -12.88 -0.04 13.65
N HIS A 259 -13.15 1.05 12.93
CA HIS A 259 -12.14 2.01 12.50
C HIS A 259 -12.30 3.37 13.19
N LEU A 260 -11.21 4.12 13.26
CA LEU A 260 -11.19 5.53 13.67
C LEU A 260 -11.40 6.47 12.48
N GLY A 261 -11.59 7.72 12.80
CA GLY A 261 -11.65 8.82 11.86
C GLY A 261 -13.06 9.11 11.35
N ARG A 262 -13.14 9.55 10.12
CA ARG A 262 -14.40 9.93 9.50
C ARG A 262 -15.33 8.71 9.41
N LEU A 263 -16.53 8.83 9.95
CA LEU A 263 -17.51 7.74 10.08
C LEU A 263 -17.00 6.54 10.91
N GLY A 264 -16.07 6.79 11.82
CA GLY A 264 -15.52 5.77 12.72
C GLY A 264 -16.57 5.14 13.62
N SER A 265 -16.30 3.92 14.10
CA SER A 265 -17.20 3.25 15.04
C SER A 265 -17.20 3.95 16.39
N ALA A 266 -18.38 4.05 16.98
CA ALA A 266 -18.53 4.66 18.31
C ALA A 266 -17.71 3.89 19.37
N GLU A 267 -17.72 2.57 19.27
CA GLU A 267 -17.03 1.65 20.17
C GLU A 267 -15.50 1.80 20.03
N GLY A 268 -14.98 1.89 18.79
CA GLY A 268 -13.54 2.11 18.55
C GLY A 268 -13.07 3.48 19.05
N ILE A 269 -13.85 4.52 18.84
CA ILE A 269 -13.56 5.87 19.35
C ILE A 269 -13.54 5.87 20.89
N GLU A 270 -14.51 5.20 21.53
CA GLU A 270 -14.58 5.14 23.00
C GLU A 270 -13.39 4.36 23.57
N ALA A 271 -13.00 3.24 22.95
CA ALA A 271 -11.81 2.49 23.38
C ALA A 271 -10.53 3.33 23.33
N VAL A 272 -10.33 4.07 22.24
CA VAL A 272 -9.14 4.93 22.11
C VAL A 272 -9.16 6.09 23.11
N ARG A 273 -10.32 6.69 23.38
CA ARG A 273 -10.46 7.76 24.39
C ARG A 273 -10.03 7.33 25.78
N GLN A 274 -10.21 6.07 26.13
CA GLN A 274 -9.89 5.52 27.43
C GLN A 274 -8.50 4.87 27.47
N ALA A 275 -7.80 4.82 26.34
CA ALA A 275 -6.49 4.17 26.26
C ALA A 275 -5.43 4.89 27.11
N ASP A 276 -4.64 4.14 27.86
CA ASP A 276 -3.41 4.61 28.47
C ASP A 276 -2.16 4.35 27.62
N THR A 277 -2.29 3.42 26.68
CA THR A 277 -1.21 3.01 25.78
C THR A 277 -1.78 2.68 24.41
N ILE A 278 -1.21 3.27 23.34
CA ILE A 278 -1.57 3.03 21.95
C ILE A 278 -0.36 2.44 21.23
N LEU A 279 -0.54 1.24 20.67
CA LEU A 279 0.40 0.63 19.75
C LEU A 279 -0.06 0.97 18.32
N ALA A 280 0.57 1.95 17.70
CA ALA A 280 0.30 2.40 16.34
C ALA A 280 1.17 1.61 15.35
N VAL A 281 0.57 0.70 14.56
CA VAL A 281 1.29 -0.20 13.66
C VAL A 281 1.03 0.18 12.21
N GLY A 282 2.08 0.64 11.51
CA GLY A 282 2.01 1.03 10.11
C GLY A 282 0.95 2.09 9.81
N THR A 283 0.85 3.09 10.70
CA THR A 283 -0.10 4.20 10.58
C THR A 283 0.54 5.53 10.93
N ARG A 284 0.33 6.51 10.05
CA ARG A 284 0.86 7.88 10.18
C ARG A 284 0.11 8.74 11.20
N LEU A 285 -0.93 8.22 11.85
CA LEU A 285 -1.83 9.00 12.72
C LEU A 285 -2.33 10.27 12.02
N SER A 286 -2.76 10.12 10.76
CA SER A 286 -3.10 11.24 9.86
C SER A 286 -4.41 11.92 10.24
N GLN A 287 -4.64 13.09 9.65
CA GLN A 287 -5.86 13.91 9.85
C GLN A 287 -7.14 13.10 9.60
N SER A 288 -7.20 12.26 8.58
CA SER A 288 -8.40 11.46 8.28
C SER A 288 -8.72 10.41 9.35
N THR A 289 -7.72 9.98 10.14
CA THR A 289 -7.88 9.00 11.22
C THR A 289 -8.10 9.67 12.58
N THR A 290 -7.41 10.77 12.87
CA THR A 290 -7.36 11.34 14.23
C THR A 290 -7.92 12.76 14.31
N PHE A 291 -8.18 13.43 13.18
CA PHE A 291 -8.53 14.86 13.10
C PHE A 291 -7.56 15.79 13.85
N TYR A 292 -6.40 15.26 14.31
CA TYR A 292 -5.47 15.94 15.22
C TYR A 292 -6.13 16.39 16.52
N ASP A 293 -7.10 15.60 17.01
CA ASP A 293 -7.94 15.90 18.15
C ASP A 293 -7.71 14.89 19.29
N ASN A 294 -7.61 15.37 20.51
CA ASN A 294 -7.39 14.55 21.70
C ASN A 294 -8.55 13.57 22.01
N ARG A 295 -9.68 13.70 21.35
CA ARG A 295 -10.76 12.70 21.38
C ARG A 295 -10.38 11.39 20.68
N PHE A 296 -9.40 11.43 19.76
CA PHE A 296 -8.91 10.24 19.03
C PHE A 296 -7.54 9.78 19.51
N ILE A 297 -6.75 10.67 20.10
CA ILE A 297 -5.46 10.33 20.74
C ILE A 297 -5.42 11.10 22.06
N PRO A 298 -5.70 10.44 23.20
CA PRO A 298 -5.82 11.14 24.50
C PRO A 298 -4.47 11.70 24.96
N GLU A 299 -4.50 12.85 25.59
CA GLU A 299 -3.33 13.44 26.21
C GLU A 299 -2.79 12.51 27.33
N GLY A 300 -1.48 12.32 27.34
CA GLY A 300 -0.81 11.48 28.34
C GLY A 300 -0.82 9.99 28.05
N ALA A 301 -1.48 9.52 26.99
CA ALA A 301 -1.33 8.13 26.58
C ALA A 301 0.09 7.86 26.04
N ASN A 302 0.65 6.71 26.41
CA ASN A 302 1.88 6.26 25.81
C ASN A 302 1.63 5.85 24.35
N ILE A 303 2.46 6.34 23.42
CA ILE A 303 2.39 5.95 22.02
C ILE A 303 3.64 5.16 21.66
N VAL A 304 3.46 3.91 21.26
CA VAL A 304 4.46 3.09 20.59
C VAL A 304 4.12 3.09 19.11
N GLN A 305 4.96 3.69 18.28
CA GLN A 305 4.72 3.77 16.83
C GLN A 305 5.72 2.92 16.06
N ILE A 306 5.21 2.02 15.24
CA ILE A 306 5.98 1.19 14.30
C ILE A 306 5.69 1.69 12.90
N GLU A 307 6.72 2.13 12.18
CA GLU A 307 6.57 2.68 10.83
C GLU A 307 7.81 2.36 9.98
N ILE A 308 7.58 2.09 8.69
CA ILE A 308 8.66 1.81 7.73
C ILE A 308 9.39 3.09 7.28
N ASP A 309 8.72 4.23 7.38
CA ASP A 309 9.23 5.54 7.01
C ASP A 309 9.55 6.36 8.27
N PRO A 310 10.83 6.59 8.60
CA PRO A 310 11.21 7.31 9.81
C PRO A 310 10.66 8.75 9.87
N GLU A 311 10.35 9.38 8.72
CA GLU A 311 9.78 10.73 8.70
C GLU A 311 8.35 10.79 9.24
N GLU A 312 7.66 9.66 9.34
CA GLU A 312 6.30 9.57 9.88
C GLU A 312 6.27 9.32 11.39
N ILE A 313 7.40 8.89 11.98
CA ILE A 313 7.50 8.62 13.43
C ILE A 313 7.49 9.94 14.19
N GLY A 314 6.53 10.11 15.09
CA GLY A 314 6.41 11.32 15.91
C GLY A 314 5.95 12.57 15.15
N ARG A 315 5.60 12.46 13.87
CA ARG A 315 5.25 13.59 13.01
C ARG A 315 4.03 14.36 13.50
N ASN A 316 2.99 13.65 13.92
CA ASN A 316 1.71 14.25 14.29
C ASN A 316 1.45 14.23 15.80
N TYR A 317 2.06 13.31 16.54
CA TYR A 317 1.93 13.16 17.98
C TYR A 317 3.28 12.78 18.60
N PRO A 318 3.61 13.29 19.80
CA PRO A 318 4.78 12.83 20.53
C PRO A 318 4.70 11.32 20.79
N VAL A 319 5.78 10.60 20.55
CA VAL A 319 5.82 9.15 20.77
C VAL A 319 6.69 8.80 21.98
N THR A 320 6.26 7.83 22.79
CA THR A 320 7.05 7.26 23.89
C THR A 320 8.17 6.39 23.33
N VAL A 321 7.87 5.62 22.27
CA VAL A 321 8.83 4.78 21.54
C VAL A 321 8.48 4.81 20.06
N GLY A 322 9.44 5.18 19.20
CA GLY A 322 9.33 5.05 17.74
C GLY A 322 10.26 3.94 17.26
N ILE A 323 9.76 3.05 16.43
CA ILE A 323 10.52 1.94 15.85
C ILE A 323 10.42 2.02 14.33
N GLU A 324 11.55 2.30 13.68
CA GLU A 324 11.66 2.19 12.23
C GLU A 324 11.82 0.73 11.82
N GLY A 325 10.87 0.21 11.03
CA GLY A 325 10.95 -1.16 10.55
C GLY A 325 9.68 -1.64 9.85
N ASP A 326 9.79 -2.83 9.26
CA ASP A 326 8.66 -3.55 8.69
C ASP A 326 7.71 -4.00 9.78
N ALA A 327 6.40 -3.73 9.61
CA ALA A 327 5.42 -3.98 10.65
C ALA A 327 5.41 -5.43 11.13
N LYS A 328 5.49 -6.43 10.22
CA LYS A 328 5.51 -7.85 10.60
C LYS A 328 6.77 -8.21 11.36
N ALA A 329 7.92 -7.82 10.84
CA ALA A 329 9.21 -8.18 11.43
C ALA A 329 9.42 -7.55 12.82
N VAL A 330 8.94 -6.30 13.02
CA VAL A 330 8.97 -5.63 14.32
C VAL A 330 7.98 -6.29 15.29
N MET A 331 6.73 -6.56 14.81
CA MET A 331 5.70 -7.19 15.63
C MET A 331 6.09 -8.60 16.09
N ASP A 332 6.78 -9.39 15.25
CA ASP A 332 7.30 -10.71 15.66
C ASP A 332 8.29 -10.58 16.84
N GLY A 333 9.25 -9.66 16.74
CA GLY A 333 10.20 -9.41 17.83
C GLY A 333 9.54 -8.85 19.09
N LEU A 334 8.55 -7.97 18.91
CA LEU A 334 7.82 -7.37 20.01
C LEU A 334 6.94 -8.40 20.74
N LEU A 335 6.27 -9.30 20.00
CA LEU A 335 5.50 -10.42 20.58
C LEU A 335 6.37 -11.33 21.44
N GLU A 336 7.58 -11.67 20.97
CA GLU A 336 8.55 -12.45 21.75
C GLU A 336 8.87 -11.76 23.07
N LYS A 337 9.22 -10.46 23.02
CA LYS A 337 9.62 -9.68 24.20
C LYS A 337 8.46 -9.40 25.18
N VAL A 338 7.25 -9.21 24.67
CA VAL A 338 6.06 -9.08 25.54
C VAL A 338 5.73 -10.40 26.22
N ARG A 339 5.84 -11.53 25.52
CA ARG A 339 5.63 -12.87 26.09
C ARG A 339 6.61 -13.18 27.24
N GLU A 340 7.90 -12.84 27.09
CA GLU A 340 8.91 -13.00 28.13
C GLU A 340 8.57 -12.26 29.42
N ARG A 341 7.74 -11.22 29.37
CA ARG A 341 7.32 -10.39 30.50
C ARG A 341 6.04 -10.87 31.18
N GLU A 342 5.42 -11.93 30.66
CA GLU A 342 4.20 -12.53 31.23
C GLU A 342 3.12 -11.47 31.52
N PRO A 343 2.65 -10.69 30.55
CA PRO A 343 1.70 -9.62 30.77
C PRO A 343 0.41 -10.18 31.40
N ARG A 344 -0.18 -9.41 32.29
CA ARG A 344 -1.46 -9.75 32.90
C ARG A 344 -2.54 -8.76 32.39
N PRO A 345 -3.35 -9.14 31.41
CA PRO A 345 -4.42 -8.29 30.90
C PRO A 345 -5.35 -7.83 32.04
N ASN A 346 -5.71 -6.54 32.02
CA ASN A 346 -6.71 -6.00 32.92
C ASN A 346 -8.09 -6.60 32.57
N GLN A 347 -8.62 -7.45 33.44
CA GLN A 347 -9.87 -8.17 33.17
C GLN A 347 -11.08 -7.24 33.02
N ASN A 348 -11.11 -6.10 33.69
CA ASN A 348 -12.18 -5.11 33.52
C ASN A 348 -12.13 -4.53 32.08
N TRP A 349 -10.92 -4.20 31.59
CA TRP A 349 -10.74 -3.70 30.23
C TRP A 349 -11.15 -4.75 29.18
N VAL A 350 -10.74 -5.99 29.36
CA VAL A 350 -11.14 -7.11 28.47
C VAL A 350 -12.67 -7.29 28.46
N SER A 351 -13.33 -7.17 29.60
CA SER A 351 -14.80 -7.21 29.70
C SER A 351 -15.46 -6.04 28.97
N GLU A 352 -14.93 -4.82 29.12
CA GLU A 352 -15.43 -3.63 28.39
C GLU A 352 -15.31 -3.81 26.87
N ILE A 353 -14.18 -4.33 26.38
CA ILE A 353 -13.97 -4.64 24.95
C ILE A 353 -15.01 -5.64 24.45
N SER A 354 -15.25 -6.73 25.18
CA SER A 354 -16.24 -7.75 24.84
C SER A 354 -17.64 -7.17 24.74
N ASP A 355 -18.02 -6.30 25.67
CA ASP A 355 -19.31 -5.61 25.67
C ASP A 355 -19.45 -4.65 24.47
N TRP A 356 -18.39 -3.94 24.13
CA TRP A 356 -18.36 -3.06 22.95
C TRP A 356 -18.43 -3.85 21.65
N ALA A 357 -17.68 -4.94 21.54
CA ALA A 357 -17.72 -5.80 20.36
C ALA A 357 -19.12 -6.39 20.15
N SER A 358 -19.78 -6.85 21.22
CA SER A 358 -21.15 -7.37 21.19
C SER A 358 -22.15 -6.29 20.74
N ARG A 359 -22.09 -5.09 21.31
CA ARG A 359 -22.94 -3.96 20.90
C ARG A 359 -22.72 -3.57 19.44
N ARG A 360 -21.47 -3.52 18.99
CA ARG A 360 -21.13 -3.26 17.59
C ARG A 360 -21.74 -4.33 16.67
N SER A 361 -21.60 -5.62 17.01
CA SER A 361 -22.13 -6.72 16.22
C SER A 361 -23.65 -6.64 16.09
N THR A 362 -24.35 -6.44 17.19
CA THR A 362 -25.81 -6.28 17.21
C THR A 362 -26.25 -5.09 16.34
N ARG A 363 -25.59 -3.92 16.50
CA ARG A 363 -25.90 -2.73 15.70
C ARG A 363 -25.70 -2.98 14.21
N LEU A 364 -24.61 -3.63 13.80
CA LEU A 364 -24.35 -3.93 12.39
C LEU A 364 -25.38 -4.90 11.81
N GLN A 365 -25.83 -5.89 12.59
CA GLN A 365 -26.90 -6.80 12.20
C GLN A 365 -28.24 -6.06 12.02
N ASP A 366 -28.59 -5.19 12.96
CA ASP A 366 -29.81 -4.38 12.89
C ASP A 366 -29.81 -3.44 11.69
N GLU A 367 -28.68 -2.75 11.45
CA GLU A 367 -28.48 -1.88 10.29
C GLU A 367 -28.54 -2.64 8.97
N GLY A 368 -27.98 -3.86 8.91
CA GLY A 368 -28.04 -4.76 7.76
C GLY A 368 -29.44 -5.30 7.48
N ASN A 369 -30.31 -5.32 8.48
CA ASN A 369 -31.70 -5.80 8.36
C ASN A 369 -32.71 -4.67 8.09
N LEU A 370 -32.28 -3.42 7.96
CA LEU A 370 -33.18 -2.27 7.74
C LEU A 370 -34.01 -2.47 6.45
N ALA A 371 -35.33 -2.47 6.61
CA ALA A 371 -36.29 -2.46 5.51
C ALA A 371 -36.62 -1.00 5.13
N GLY A 372 -36.96 -0.79 3.86
CA GLY A 372 -37.46 0.51 3.41
C GLY A 372 -37.04 0.91 2.01
N SER A 373 -37.64 1.99 1.52
CA SER A 373 -37.30 2.62 0.25
C SER A 373 -37.01 4.12 0.51
N PRO A 374 -35.88 4.66 0.03
CA PRO A 374 -34.80 3.96 -0.69
C PRO A 374 -34.04 2.95 0.19
N ILE A 375 -33.45 1.92 -0.44
CA ILE A 375 -32.61 0.93 0.26
C ILE A 375 -31.43 1.63 0.94
N LYS A 376 -31.22 1.34 2.21
CA LYS A 376 -30.09 1.91 2.96
C LYS A 376 -28.76 1.26 2.53
N PRO A 377 -27.63 2.01 2.46
CA PRO A 377 -26.33 1.44 2.10
C PRO A 377 -25.94 0.23 2.95
N GLN A 378 -26.20 0.27 4.26
CA GLN A 378 -25.88 -0.83 5.18
C GLN A 378 -26.61 -2.14 4.78
N ARG A 379 -27.88 -2.03 4.34
CA ARG A 379 -28.62 -3.17 3.83
C ARG A 379 -28.00 -3.73 2.56
N ALA A 380 -27.59 -2.89 1.63
CA ALA A 380 -26.94 -3.32 0.40
C ALA A 380 -25.62 -4.05 0.68
N TYR A 381 -24.80 -3.53 1.60
CA TYR A 381 -23.53 -4.16 2.00
C TYR A 381 -23.73 -5.49 2.76
N ALA A 382 -24.84 -5.66 3.48
CA ALA A 382 -25.12 -6.90 4.20
C ALA A 382 -25.50 -8.06 3.26
N GLU A 383 -25.84 -7.77 2.00
CA GLU A 383 -26.18 -8.79 0.98
C GLU A 383 -24.97 -9.21 0.12
N ILE A 384 -23.84 -8.53 0.23
CA ILE A 384 -22.58 -8.83 -0.47
C ILE A 384 -21.69 -9.70 0.40
#